data_5d5e0de49c45c8cabebb61ca4ec5fddb
#
_entry.id   5d5e0de49c45c8cabebb61ca4ec5fddb
#
_cell.length_a   1.000
_cell.length_b   1.000
_cell.length_c   1.000
_cell.angle_alpha   90.00
_cell.angle_beta   90.00
_cell.angle_gamma   90.00
#
_symmetry.space_group_name_H-M   'P 1'
#
loop_
_entity.id
_entity.type
_entity.pdbx_description
1 polymer ?
#
loop_
_entity_poly.entity_id
_entity_poly.type
_entity_poly.pdbx_seq_one_letter_code
_entity_poly.pdbx_strand_id
1 'polypeptide(L)'
;MTHENSPAIEDDLPEQLRIRREKRASLIERGIEPYPVSVARTKSLKEVRDKYTDLAVDVATGDIESLTGRIIFKRDTGKLCFATLREGDGTELQAMLSLDKVGQDQLDAWKSDIDLGDMVSVTGEIITSKRGELSILATSWALASKSLRPLPNDHKPMSEETRVRMRYVDLIVRPEARVAARMRPTVMRSLRETFNSESFIEVETPMLQVMHGGATARPFKTFSNAYDMDLYMRIAPELFLKRCVVGGIERVFEINRNFRNEGADSSHSPEFAMVESYMAYGDWRSIADVTRSLIQNAAMAVAGSHVVTHHDGRQADLGGAWKEISLYDAISEGVGEKVTALTSIDELKKYATKLGMKIDPKWVTGKLAEEIFEHVAQDKLVEPTFVMGYPVDTSPLVRAHRETPGVVEKWDLYVDGFELATGYSELIDPVIQRERLIEQAQLGAKGDLEAMQVDEDFLRAMEFGMPPMGGMGMGVDRLLMALTGLGIRETILFPLVKPEAD
;
A
#
# COMPACT_ATOMS: atom_id res chain seq x y z
N MET A 1 5.79 -43.22 3.07
CA MET A 1 5.67 -42.76 4.47
C MET A 1 4.20 -42.51 4.71
N THR A 2 3.56 -43.37 5.42
CA THR A 2 2.14 -43.35 5.80
C THR A 2 1.98 -42.29 6.89
N HIS A 3 1.29 -41.19 6.59
CA HIS A 3 0.86 -40.25 7.63
C HIS A 3 -0.21 -40.92 8.48
N GLU A 4 0.16 -41.31 9.70
CA GLU A 4 -0.80 -41.67 10.74
C GLU A 4 -1.66 -40.46 11.06
N ASN A 5 -2.96 -40.56 10.79
CA ASN A 5 -3.97 -39.61 11.24
C ASN A 5 -4.00 -39.63 12.77
N SER A 6 -3.62 -38.57 13.41
CA SER A 6 -3.84 -38.37 14.85
C SER A 6 -5.33 -38.03 15.08
N PRO A 7 -6.09 -38.83 15.82
CA PRO A 7 -7.53 -38.66 16.07
C PRO A 7 -7.88 -37.50 17.01
N ALA A 8 -6.89 -36.85 17.62
CA ALA A 8 -7.11 -35.94 18.75
C ALA A 8 -7.44 -34.47 18.35
N ILE A 9 -7.51 -34.11 17.05
CA ILE A 9 -7.74 -32.71 16.61
C ILE A 9 -9.20 -32.45 16.19
N GLU A 10 -10.03 -33.46 15.99
CA GLU A 10 -11.39 -33.30 15.47
C GLU A 10 -12.45 -32.94 16.53
N ASP A 11 -12.26 -33.29 17.79
CA ASP A 11 -13.29 -33.08 18.83
C ASP A 11 -13.39 -31.65 19.35
N ASP A 12 -12.41 -30.78 19.07
CA ASP A 12 -12.36 -29.36 19.56
C ASP A 12 -12.63 -28.32 18.47
N LEU A 13 -13.11 -28.74 17.30
CA LEU A 13 -13.41 -27.80 16.21
C LEU A 13 -14.78 -27.13 16.41
N PRO A 14 -14.91 -25.80 16.12
CA PRO A 14 -16.20 -25.15 16.11
C PRO A 14 -17.20 -25.92 15.24
N GLU A 15 -18.44 -26.07 15.71
CA GLU A 15 -19.49 -26.88 15.09
C GLU A 15 -19.63 -26.65 13.57
N GLN A 16 -19.57 -25.41 13.11
CA GLN A 16 -19.65 -25.07 11.69
C GLN A 16 -18.51 -25.65 10.86
N LEU A 17 -17.30 -25.72 11.41
CA LEU A 17 -16.15 -26.33 10.73
C LEU A 17 -16.34 -27.85 10.63
N ARG A 18 -16.82 -28.50 11.70
CA ARG A 18 -17.08 -29.94 11.74
C ARG A 18 -18.13 -30.32 10.68
N ILE A 19 -19.27 -29.66 10.66
CA ILE A 19 -20.35 -29.89 9.68
C ILE A 19 -19.82 -29.76 8.25
N ARG A 20 -19.03 -28.74 7.94
CA ARG A 20 -18.50 -28.55 6.58
C ARG A 20 -17.45 -29.59 6.19
N ARG A 21 -16.66 -30.10 7.14
CA ARG A 21 -15.75 -31.22 6.93
C ARG A 21 -16.50 -32.51 6.68
N GLU A 22 -17.58 -32.79 7.42
CA GLU A 22 -18.46 -33.93 7.21
C GLU A 22 -19.11 -33.91 5.83
N LYS A 23 -19.62 -32.76 5.39
CA LYS A 23 -20.14 -32.55 4.01
C LYS A 23 -19.06 -32.84 2.95
N ARG A 24 -17.83 -32.35 3.17
CA ARG A 24 -16.72 -32.66 2.26
C ARG A 24 -16.42 -34.16 2.18
N ALA A 25 -16.41 -34.86 3.31
CA ALA A 25 -16.20 -36.31 3.34
C ALA A 25 -17.31 -37.05 2.58
N SER A 26 -18.56 -36.68 2.85
CA SER A 26 -19.74 -37.24 2.15
C SER A 26 -19.71 -37.01 0.62
N LEU A 27 -19.24 -35.86 0.17
CA LEU A 27 -19.06 -35.61 -1.26
C LEU A 27 -18.06 -36.59 -1.87
N ILE A 28 -16.90 -36.80 -1.23
CA ILE A 28 -15.86 -37.73 -1.69
C ILE A 28 -16.40 -39.17 -1.72
N GLU A 29 -17.11 -39.62 -0.66
CA GLU A 29 -17.72 -40.95 -0.61
C GLU A 29 -18.72 -41.21 -1.73
N ARG A 30 -19.43 -40.14 -2.18
CA ARG A 30 -20.34 -40.17 -3.35
C ARG A 30 -19.62 -40.04 -4.69
N GLY A 31 -18.29 -39.98 -4.73
CA GLY A 31 -17.49 -39.80 -5.93
C GLY A 31 -17.52 -38.41 -6.52
N ILE A 32 -17.94 -37.42 -5.74
CA ILE A 32 -17.98 -36.00 -6.15
C ILE A 32 -16.70 -35.32 -5.65
N GLU A 33 -15.90 -34.76 -6.58
CA GLU A 33 -14.65 -34.06 -6.24
C GLU A 33 -14.98 -32.64 -5.71
N PRO A 34 -14.71 -32.36 -4.42
CA PRO A 34 -15.02 -31.06 -3.82
C PRO A 34 -14.01 -29.94 -4.20
N TYR A 35 -12.91 -30.31 -4.85
CA TYR A 35 -11.84 -29.40 -5.31
C TYR A 35 -11.37 -29.81 -6.70
N PRO A 36 -12.21 -29.75 -7.73
CA PRO A 36 -11.85 -30.18 -9.08
C PRO A 36 -10.73 -29.32 -9.66
N VAL A 37 -9.96 -29.89 -10.58
CA VAL A 37 -8.87 -29.17 -11.28
C VAL A 37 -9.41 -28.03 -12.15
N SER A 38 -10.63 -28.17 -12.68
CA SER A 38 -11.27 -27.15 -13.50
C SER A 38 -12.80 -27.26 -13.45
N VAL A 39 -13.46 -26.16 -13.75
CA VAL A 39 -14.91 -26.07 -13.93
C VAL A 39 -15.20 -25.25 -15.20
N ALA A 40 -16.40 -25.42 -15.75
CA ALA A 40 -16.81 -24.64 -16.91
C ALA A 40 -16.94 -23.15 -16.53
N ARG A 41 -16.35 -22.28 -17.36
CA ARG A 41 -16.50 -20.82 -17.30
C ARG A 41 -16.38 -20.26 -18.71
N THR A 42 -17.44 -19.64 -19.20
CA THR A 42 -17.47 -19.01 -20.53
C THR A 42 -17.34 -17.50 -20.45
N LYS A 43 -17.86 -16.88 -19.39
CA LYS A 43 -17.79 -15.43 -19.13
C LYS A 43 -17.62 -15.14 -17.65
N SER A 44 -17.17 -13.91 -17.37
CA SER A 44 -17.23 -13.32 -16.03
C SER A 44 -18.66 -12.79 -15.75
N LEU A 45 -18.98 -12.60 -14.46
CA LEU A 45 -20.24 -11.97 -14.07
C LEU A 45 -20.31 -10.52 -14.59
N LYS A 46 -19.15 -9.85 -14.61
CA LYS A 46 -19.05 -8.49 -15.14
C LYS A 46 -19.35 -8.41 -16.62
N GLU A 47 -18.80 -9.30 -17.45
CA GLU A 47 -19.09 -9.34 -18.90
C GLU A 47 -20.58 -9.56 -19.18
N VAL A 48 -21.24 -10.38 -18.35
CA VAL A 48 -22.71 -10.59 -18.47
C VAL A 48 -23.46 -9.32 -18.09
N ARG A 49 -23.10 -8.66 -16.98
CA ARG A 49 -23.74 -7.41 -16.57
C ARG A 49 -23.52 -6.29 -17.58
N ASP A 50 -22.31 -6.16 -18.11
CA ASP A 50 -21.98 -5.14 -19.11
C ASP A 50 -22.73 -5.37 -20.44
N LYS A 51 -22.99 -6.66 -20.83
CA LYS A 51 -23.74 -7.01 -22.05
C LYS A 51 -25.23 -6.75 -21.92
N TYR A 52 -25.82 -6.92 -20.74
CA TYR A 52 -27.26 -6.88 -20.52
C TYR A 52 -27.69 -5.78 -19.55
N THR A 53 -27.38 -4.52 -19.87
CA THR A 53 -27.69 -3.35 -19.02
C THR A 53 -29.18 -3.01 -18.98
N ASP A 54 -29.92 -3.22 -20.08
CA ASP A 54 -31.27 -2.74 -20.28
C ASP A 54 -32.24 -3.87 -20.71
N LEU A 55 -32.00 -5.09 -20.25
CA LEU A 55 -32.91 -6.20 -20.59
C LEU A 55 -34.28 -6.04 -19.90
N ALA A 56 -35.36 -6.14 -20.66
CA ALA A 56 -36.72 -6.02 -20.14
C ALA A 56 -37.02 -7.13 -19.11
N VAL A 57 -38.00 -6.89 -18.24
CA VAL A 57 -38.45 -7.85 -17.22
C VAL A 57 -39.01 -9.12 -17.82
N ASP A 58 -38.72 -10.28 -17.22
CA ASP A 58 -39.26 -11.61 -17.63
C ASP A 58 -38.87 -12.01 -19.06
N VAL A 59 -37.66 -11.69 -19.48
CA VAL A 59 -37.11 -12.02 -20.81
C VAL A 59 -36.04 -13.09 -20.69
N ALA A 60 -36.08 -14.09 -21.54
CA ALA A 60 -35.06 -15.08 -21.80
C ALA A 60 -34.25 -14.68 -23.05
N THR A 61 -32.92 -14.68 -22.93
CA THR A 61 -32.04 -14.19 -24.02
C THR A 61 -31.69 -15.25 -25.06
N GLY A 62 -31.85 -16.52 -24.74
CA GLY A 62 -31.36 -17.65 -25.54
C GLY A 62 -29.84 -17.90 -25.35
N ASP A 63 -29.10 -17.03 -24.69
CA ASP A 63 -27.66 -17.19 -24.47
C ASP A 63 -27.39 -18.13 -23.29
N ILE A 64 -26.71 -19.22 -23.57
CA ILE A 64 -26.27 -20.20 -22.56
C ILE A 64 -24.83 -19.92 -22.18
N GLU A 65 -24.60 -19.65 -20.89
CA GLU A 65 -23.27 -19.36 -20.33
C GLU A 65 -22.97 -20.26 -19.14
N SER A 66 -21.72 -20.44 -18.88
CA SER A 66 -21.19 -21.04 -17.62
C SER A 66 -20.50 -19.96 -16.80
N LEU A 67 -21.03 -19.65 -15.63
CA LEU A 67 -20.57 -18.56 -14.77
C LEU A 67 -20.03 -19.12 -13.45
N THR A 68 -18.96 -18.54 -12.97
CA THR A 68 -18.37 -18.93 -11.69
C THR A 68 -18.50 -17.82 -10.68
N GLY A 69 -18.67 -18.19 -9.41
CA GLY A 69 -18.71 -17.20 -8.33
C GLY A 69 -18.75 -17.85 -6.95
N ARG A 70 -18.50 -17.01 -5.94
CA ARG A 70 -18.67 -17.39 -4.54
C ARG A 70 -20.11 -17.19 -4.12
N ILE A 71 -20.69 -18.18 -3.46
CA ILE A 71 -22.04 -18.08 -2.88
C ILE A 71 -22.00 -17.15 -1.66
N ILE A 72 -22.66 -16.00 -1.77
CA ILE A 72 -22.75 -15.03 -0.66
C ILE A 72 -24.17 -14.96 -0.08
N PHE A 73 -25.16 -15.43 -0.81
CA PHE A 73 -26.55 -15.54 -0.38
C PHE A 73 -27.16 -16.80 -0.98
N LYS A 74 -28.04 -17.45 -0.21
CA LYS A 74 -28.77 -18.63 -0.64
C LYS A 74 -30.16 -18.64 0.00
N ARG A 75 -31.19 -18.89 -0.79
CA ARG A 75 -32.58 -19.04 -0.33
C ARG A 75 -33.27 -20.19 -1.04
N ASP A 76 -33.88 -21.07 -0.26
CA ASP A 76 -34.71 -22.19 -0.71
C ASP A 76 -36.18 -21.79 -0.60
N THR A 77 -36.95 -22.00 -1.68
CA THR A 77 -38.39 -21.81 -1.72
C THR A 77 -39.13 -23.09 -2.16
N GLY A 78 -38.53 -24.24 -1.92
CA GLY A 78 -39.04 -25.54 -2.27
C GLY A 78 -38.62 -26.00 -3.68
N LYS A 79 -39.41 -25.70 -4.71
CA LYS A 79 -39.10 -26.08 -6.11
C LYS A 79 -38.16 -25.13 -6.83
N LEU A 80 -37.73 -24.04 -6.15
CA LEU A 80 -36.85 -23.02 -6.70
C LEU A 80 -35.86 -22.55 -5.63
N CYS A 81 -34.58 -22.59 -5.95
CA CYS A 81 -33.55 -21.99 -5.14
C CYS A 81 -32.97 -20.76 -5.79
N PHE A 82 -32.62 -19.78 -4.97
CA PHE A 82 -31.93 -18.56 -5.40
C PHE A 82 -30.56 -18.54 -4.71
N ALA A 83 -29.56 -18.09 -5.42
CA ALA A 83 -28.25 -17.78 -4.85
C ALA A 83 -27.70 -16.50 -5.48
N THR A 84 -26.90 -15.77 -4.74
CA THR A 84 -26.09 -14.69 -5.29
C THR A 84 -24.66 -15.18 -5.44
N LEU A 85 -24.18 -15.15 -6.67
CA LEU A 85 -22.78 -15.38 -7.02
C LEU A 85 -22.04 -14.06 -6.95
N ARG A 86 -20.89 -14.03 -6.31
CA ARG A 86 -19.98 -12.86 -6.30
C ARG A 86 -18.66 -13.25 -6.94
N GLU A 87 -18.20 -12.43 -7.88
CA GLU A 87 -16.89 -12.56 -8.52
C GLU A 87 -15.80 -11.80 -7.72
N GLY A 88 -14.53 -12.02 -8.08
CA GLY A 88 -13.40 -11.43 -7.37
C GLY A 88 -13.34 -9.90 -7.40
N ASP A 89 -13.99 -9.23 -8.36
CA ASP A 89 -14.10 -7.77 -8.40
C ASP A 89 -15.26 -7.20 -7.56
N GLY A 90 -16.09 -8.08 -7.01
CA GLY A 90 -17.28 -7.73 -6.25
C GLY A 90 -18.56 -7.72 -7.08
N THR A 91 -18.47 -7.95 -8.39
CA THR A 91 -19.66 -8.07 -9.26
C THR A 91 -20.52 -9.25 -8.80
N GLU A 92 -21.83 -9.02 -8.71
CA GLU A 92 -22.81 -10.00 -8.27
C GLU A 92 -23.81 -10.32 -9.37
N LEU A 93 -24.26 -11.57 -9.40
CA LEU A 93 -25.32 -12.01 -10.31
C LEU A 93 -26.16 -13.07 -9.61
N GLN A 94 -27.48 -13.03 -9.82
CA GLN A 94 -28.39 -14.02 -9.28
C GLN A 94 -28.31 -15.33 -10.07
N ALA A 95 -28.21 -16.46 -9.37
CA ALA A 95 -28.45 -17.79 -9.93
C ALA A 95 -29.81 -18.31 -9.46
N MET A 96 -30.57 -18.86 -10.40
CA MET A 96 -31.88 -19.46 -10.17
C MET A 96 -31.83 -20.94 -10.56
N LEU A 97 -32.09 -21.82 -9.61
CA LEU A 97 -32.15 -23.28 -9.83
C LEU A 97 -33.58 -23.76 -9.63
N SER A 98 -34.27 -24.06 -10.73
CA SER A 98 -35.63 -24.56 -10.67
C SER A 98 -35.66 -26.08 -10.87
N LEU A 99 -36.59 -26.75 -10.18
CA LEU A 99 -36.80 -28.19 -10.29
C LEU A 99 -36.97 -28.64 -11.75
N ASP A 100 -37.70 -27.86 -12.53
CA ASP A 100 -38.03 -28.18 -13.95
C ASP A 100 -36.79 -28.13 -14.85
N LYS A 101 -35.74 -27.38 -14.49
CA LYS A 101 -34.54 -27.20 -15.32
C LYS A 101 -33.36 -28.09 -14.85
N VAL A 102 -33.12 -28.19 -13.55
CA VAL A 102 -31.98 -28.95 -13.03
C VAL A 102 -32.36 -30.39 -12.61
N GLY A 103 -33.62 -30.68 -12.41
CA GLY A 103 -34.10 -31.98 -11.89
C GLY A 103 -34.03 -32.11 -10.38
N GLN A 104 -34.68 -33.15 -9.83
CA GLN A 104 -34.83 -33.31 -8.39
C GLN A 104 -33.47 -33.56 -7.69
N ASP A 105 -32.68 -34.49 -8.23
CA ASP A 105 -31.41 -34.90 -7.60
C ASP A 105 -30.40 -33.73 -7.50
N GLN A 106 -30.31 -32.93 -8.57
CA GLN A 106 -29.43 -31.75 -8.61
C GLN A 106 -29.90 -30.63 -7.67
N LEU A 107 -31.24 -30.44 -7.59
CA LEU A 107 -31.80 -29.45 -6.67
C LEU A 107 -31.61 -29.83 -5.21
N ASP A 108 -31.79 -31.10 -4.86
CA ASP A 108 -31.59 -31.60 -3.50
C ASP A 108 -30.11 -31.56 -3.12
N ALA A 109 -29.23 -31.95 -4.04
CA ALA A 109 -27.77 -31.82 -3.84
C ALA A 109 -27.35 -30.34 -3.64
N TRP A 110 -27.91 -29.41 -4.40
CA TRP A 110 -27.68 -27.97 -4.19
C TRP A 110 -28.07 -27.52 -2.77
N LYS A 111 -29.21 -28.01 -2.29
CA LYS A 111 -29.73 -27.64 -0.96
C LYS A 111 -28.85 -28.19 0.16
N SER A 112 -28.43 -29.47 0.05
CA SER A 112 -27.68 -30.17 1.10
C SER A 112 -26.18 -29.85 1.13
N ASP A 113 -25.56 -29.78 -0.05
CA ASP A 113 -24.11 -29.80 -0.20
C ASP A 113 -23.48 -28.40 -0.27
N ILE A 114 -24.22 -27.42 -0.82
CA ILE A 114 -23.72 -26.06 -1.06
C ILE A 114 -24.00 -25.17 0.15
N ASP A 115 -22.94 -24.54 0.64
CA ASP A 115 -22.96 -23.60 1.76
C ASP A 115 -22.56 -22.18 1.32
N LEU A 116 -22.88 -21.19 2.15
CA LEU A 116 -22.34 -19.83 1.97
C LEU A 116 -20.81 -19.87 2.04
N GLY A 117 -20.17 -19.23 1.08
CA GLY A 117 -18.71 -19.22 0.94
C GLY A 117 -18.18 -20.23 -0.09
N ASP A 118 -18.95 -21.23 -0.51
CA ASP A 118 -18.55 -22.17 -1.56
C ASP A 118 -18.34 -21.44 -2.90
N MET A 119 -17.39 -21.94 -3.69
CA MET A 119 -17.23 -21.52 -5.10
C MET A 119 -17.94 -22.53 -5.98
N VAL A 120 -18.73 -22.03 -6.92
CA VAL A 120 -19.51 -22.87 -7.85
C VAL A 120 -19.34 -22.39 -9.28
N SER A 121 -19.60 -23.30 -10.22
CA SER A 121 -19.89 -23.00 -11.62
C SER A 121 -21.36 -23.33 -11.87
N VAL A 122 -22.09 -22.41 -12.46
CA VAL A 122 -23.50 -22.55 -12.85
C VAL A 122 -23.60 -22.37 -14.35
N THR A 123 -24.15 -23.36 -15.03
CA THR A 123 -24.41 -23.30 -16.47
C THR A 123 -25.90 -23.15 -16.72
N GLY A 124 -26.29 -22.22 -17.56
CA GLY A 124 -27.69 -21.96 -17.86
C GLY A 124 -27.90 -20.76 -18.75
N GLU A 125 -29.16 -20.43 -18.94
CA GLU A 125 -29.61 -19.31 -19.79
C GLU A 125 -29.56 -18.00 -19.01
N ILE A 126 -29.08 -16.94 -19.66
CA ILE A 126 -29.15 -15.59 -19.10
C ILE A 126 -30.55 -15.05 -19.30
N ILE A 127 -31.17 -14.63 -18.20
CA ILE A 127 -32.56 -14.14 -18.18
C ILE A 127 -32.68 -12.90 -17.29
N THR A 128 -33.78 -12.20 -17.40
CA THR A 128 -34.28 -11.35 -16.31
C THR A 128 -35.44 -12.08 -15.60
N SER A 129 -35.38 -12.06 -14.29
CA SER A 129 -36.42 -12.65 -13.44
C SER A 129 -37.73 -11.86 -13.56
N LYS A 130 -38.86 -12.43 -13.09
CA LYS A 130 -40.18 -11.73 -13.01
C LYS A 130 -40.12 -10.42 -12.17
N ARG A 131 -39.06 -10.19 -11.43
CA ARG A 131 -38.83 -8.96 -10.65
C ARG A 131 -37.80 -8.02 -11.30
N GLY A 132 -37.31 -8.36 -12.50
CA GLY A 132 -36.34 -7.55 -13.24
C GLY A 132 -34.88 -7.81 -12.87
N GLU A 133 -34.55 -8.78 -11.98
CA GLU A 133 -33.17 -9.07 -11.64
C GLU A 133 -32.50 -9.93 -12.72
N LEU A 134 -31.35 -9.46 -13.23
CA LEU A 134 -30.52 -10.20 -14.18
C LEU A 134 -29.99 -11.48 -13.51
N SER A 135 -30.22 -12.60 -14.14
CA SER A 135 -30.02 -13.92 -13.52
C SER A 135 -29.51 -14.94 -14.54
N ILE A 136 -28.87 -15.98 -14.05
CA ILE A 136 -28.62 -17.22 -14.78
C ILE A 136 -29.67 -18.26 -14.33
N LEU A 137 -30.53 -18.73 -15.25
CA LEU A 137 -31.45 -19.82 -15.02
C LEU A 137 -30.72 -21.15 -15.27
N ALA A 138 -30.29 -21.78 -14.21
CA ALA A 138 -29.43 -22.95 -14.24
C ALA A 138 -30.07 -24.15 -14.91
N THR A 139 -29.33 -24.81 -15.78
CA THR A 139 -29.60 -26.16 -16.30
C THR A 139 -28.72 -27.20 -15.65
N SER A 140 -27.53 -26.76 -15.15
CA SER A 140 -26.62 -27.60 -14.38
C SER A 140 -25.72 -26.73 -13.49
N TRP A 141 -25.05 -27.37 -12.51
CA TRP A 141 -24.06 -26.71 -11.68
C TRP A 141 -22.97 -27.72 -11.26
N ALA A 142 -21.82 -27.18 -10.87
CA ALA A 142 -20.70 -27.95 -10.30
C ALA A 142 -20.08 -27.20 -9.13
N LEU A 143 -19.63 -27.93 -8.12
CA LEU A 143 -18.81 -27.38 -7.05
C LEU A 143 -17.40 -27.09 -7.61
N ALA A 144 -16.91 -25.89 -7.44
CA ALA A 144 -15.54 -25.49 -7.82
C ALA A 144 -14.58 -25.53 -6.62
N SER A 145 -15.09 -25.22 -5.43
CA SER A 145 -14.30 -25.33 -4.19
C SER A 145 -15.22 -25.30 -2.97
N LYS A 146 -15.11 -26.29 -2.12
CA LYS A 146 -15.83 -26.35 -0.84
C LYS A 146 -15.17 -25.44 0.20
N SER A 147 -15.92 -24.48 0.72
CA SER A 147 -15.50 -23.62 1.82
C SER A 147 -15.64 -24.36 3.15
N LEU A 148 -14.55 -24.64 3.85
CA LEU A 148 -14.57 -25.30 5.14
C LEU A 148 -14.77 -24.34 6.33
N ARG A 149 -14.63 -23.01 6.10
CA ARG A 149 -14.87 -21.99 7.12
C ARG A 149 -16.04 -21.11 6.71
N PRO A 150 -16.94 -20.75 7.63
CA PRO A 150 -18.00 -19.79 7.34
C PRO A 150 -17.39 -18.40 7.08
N LEU A 151 -18.04 -17.62 6.23
CA LEU A 151 -17.71 -16.20 6.08
C LEU A 151 -18.14 -15.44 7.36
N PRO A 152 -17.43 -14.33 7.69
CA PRO A 152 -17.86 -13.43 8.75
C PRO A 152 -19.30 -12.97 8.54
N ASN A 153 -20.01 -12.75 9.63
CA ASN A 153 -21.38 -12.28 9.61
C ASN A 153 -21.41 -10.74 9.56
N ASP A 154 -22.26 -10.15 8.75
CA ASP A 154 -22.46 -8.70 8.62
C ASP A 154 -22.85 -8.03 9.94
N HIS A 155 -23.45 -8.79 10.88
CA HIS A 155 -23.84 -8.29 12.22
C HIS A 155 -22.67 -8.11 13.20
N LYS A 156 -21.48 -8.66 12.90
CA LYS A 156 -20.26 -8.51 13.70
C LYS A 156 -19.09 -8.21 12.77
N PRO A 157 -18.85 -6.94 12.44
CA PRO A 157 -17.75 -6.55 11.58
C PRO A 157 -16.41 -6.97 12.19
N MET A 158 -15.47 -7.37 11.33
CA MET A 158 -14.12 -7.70 11.74
C MET A 158 -13.40 -6.46 12.29
N SER A 159 -12.66 -6.63 13.40
CA SER A 159 -11.74 -5.59 13.88
C SER A 159 -10.66 -5.28 12.85
N GLU A 160 -10.03 -4.11 12.92
CA GLU A 160 -8.91 -3.75 12.04
C GLU A 160 -7.80 -4.80 12.09
N GLU A 161 -7.40 -5.24 13.29
CA GLU A 161 -6.39 -6.28 13.47
C GLU A 161 -6.77 -7.58 12.76
N THR A 162 -8.03 -8.02 12.89
CA THR A 162 -8.53 -9.22 12.20
C THR A 162 -8.51 -9.03 10.68
N ARG A 163 -8.90 -7.84 10.17
CA ARG A 163 -8.85 -7.54 8.72
C ARG A 163 -7.44 -7.63 8.16
N VAL A 164 -6.47 -7.10 8.90
CA VAL A 164 -5.06 -7.12 8.49
C VAL A 164 -4.51 -8.54 8.49
N ARG A 165 -4.77 -9.33 9.55
CA ARG A 165 -4.31 -10.74 9.67
C ARG A 165 -4.99 -11.66 8.68
N MET A 166 -6.27 -11.47 8.45
CA MET A 166 -7.10 -12.29 7.57
C MET A 166 -7.49 -11.52 6.29
N ARG A 167 -6.52 -10.86 5.66
CA ARG A 167 -6.75 -10.03 4.47
C ARG A 167 -7.52 -10.76 3.36
N TYR A 168 -7.28 -12.05 3.19
CA TYR A 168 -8.02 -12.86 2.22
C TYR A 168 -9.53 -12.92 2.54
N VAL A 169 -9.92 -12.88 3.81
CA VAL A 169 -11.33 -12.79 4.22
C VAL A 169 -11.85 -11.37 4.03
N ASP A 170 -11.09 -10.37 4.42
CA ASP A 170 -11.39 -8.94 4.22
C ASP A 170 -11.69 -8.64 2.74
N LEU A 171 -10.87 -9.15 1.82
CA LEU A 171 -11.09 -9.05 0.37
C LEU A 171 -12.38 -9.73 -0.10
N ILE A 172 -12.81 -10.83 0.54
CA ILE A 172 -14.06 -11.50 0.21
C ILE A 172 -15.27 -10.65 0.63
N VAL A 173 -15.24 -10.08 1.84
CA VAL A 173 -16.45 -9.49 2.42
C VAL A 173 -16.54 -7.98 2.25
N ARG A 174 -15.43 -7.23 2.24
CA ARG A 174 -15.41 -5.77 2.27
C ARG A 174 -15.05 -5.13 0.92
N PRO A 175 -15.95 -4.30 0.35
CA PRO A 175 -15.69 -3.60 -0.91
C PRO A 175 -14.44 -2.70 -0.88
N GLU A 176 -14.21 -1.96 0.22
CA GLU A 176 -13.11 -1.02 0.37
C GLU A 176 -11.74 -1.71 0.25
N ALA A 177 -11.61 -2.93 0.81
CA ALA A 177 -10.39 -3.72 0.68
C ALA A 177 -10.10 -4.10 -0.78
N ARG A 178 -11.15 -4.44 -1.56
CA ARG A 178 -11.01 -4.72 -3.00
C ARG A 178 -10.66 -3.48 -3.81
N VAL A 179 -11.23 -2.32 -3.47
CA VAL A 179 -10.91 -1.03 -4.11
C VAL A 179 -9.43 -0.70 -3.89
N ALA A 180 -8.93 -0.74 -2.66
CA ALA A 180 -7.53 -0.48 -2.35
C ALA A 180 -6.57 -1.42 -3.11
N ALA A 181 -6.88 -2.73 -3.13
CA ALA A 181 -6.07 -3.71 -3.84
C ALA A 181 -6.02 -3.47 -5.37
N ARG A 182 -7.10 -2.96 -5.97
CA ARG A 182 -7.20 -2.65 -7.41
C ARG A 182 -6.65 -1.27 -7.78
N MET A 183 -6.66 -0.33 -6.84
CA MET A 183 -6.13 1.01 -7.04
C MET A 183 -4.60 0.99 -7.20
N ARG A 184 -3.89 0.20 -6.39
CA ARG A 184 -2.42 0.10 -6.44
C ARG A 184 -1.85 -0.13 -7.85
N PRO A 185 -2.25 -1.14 -8.64
CA PRO A 185 -1.72 -1.33 -9.98
C PRO A 185 -2.02 -0.17 -10.94
N THR A 186 -3.14 0.54 -10.75
CA THR A 186 -3.47 1.75 -11.54
C THR A 186 -2.52 2.88 -11.19
N VAL A 187 -2.27 3.14 -9.89
CA VAL A 187 -1.29 4.13 -9.43
C VAL A 187 0.10 3.80 -9.95
N MET A 188 0.55 2.54 -9.78
CA MET A 188 1.89 2.11 -10.25
C MET A 188 2.09 2.31 -11.76
N ARG A 189 1.05 2.09 -12.56
CA ARG A 189 1.08 2.35 -14.00
C ARG A 189 1.18 3.85 -14.28
N SER A 190 0.35 4.65 -13.63
CA SER A 190 0.36 6.12 -13.79
C SER A 190 1.71 6.73 -13.42
N LEU A 191 2.34 6.26 -12.33
CA LEU A 191 3.70 6.73 -11.96
C LEU A 191 4.70 6.44 -13.09
N ARG A 192 4.71 5.21 -13.63
CA ARG A 192 5.61 4.85 -14.74
C ARG A 192 5.33 5.65 -16.01
N GLU A 193 4.06 5.84 -16.35
CA GLU A 193 3.67 6.64 -17.51
C GLU A 193 4.13 8.09 -17.39
N THR A 194 4.00 8.68 -16.20
CA THR A 194 4.46 10.05 -15.92
C THR A 194 5.99 10.13 -16.03
N PHE A 195 6.74 9.24 -15.38
CA PHE A 195 8.20 9.24 -15.50
C PHE A 195 8.68 9.01 -16.93
N ASN A 196 8.06 8.09 -17.67
CA ASN A 196 8.40 7.85 -19.08
C ASN A 196 8.15 9.09 -19.95
N SER A 197 7.06 9.82 -19.73
CA SER A 197 6.76 11.06 -20.45
C SER A 197 7.79 12.18 -20.20
N GLU A 198 8.43 12.16 -19.03
CA GLU A 198 9.51 13.04 -18.61
C GLU A 198 10.91 12.50 -18.93
N SER A 199 10.99 11.41 -19.74
CA SER A 199 12.24 10.77 -20.17
C SER A 199 13.10 10.19 -19.03
N PHE A 200 12.51 9.77 -17.92
CA PHE A 200 13.21 9.03 -16.89
C PHE A 200 13.35 7.56 -17.27
N ILE A 201 14.46 6.96 -16.86
CA ILE A 201 14.78 5.52 -17.05
C ILE A 201 14.49 4.79 -15.72
N GLU A 202 13.66 3.74 -15.77
CA GLU A 202 13.45 2.86 -14.62
C GLU A 202 14.65 1.92 -14.49
N VAL A 203 15.20 1.83 -13.27
CA VAL A 203 16.32 0.93 -12.95
C VAL A 203 15.98 0.08 -11.73
N GLU A 204 16.77 -0.97 -11.52
CA GLU A 204 16.73 -1.80 -10.30
C GLU A 204 18.11 -1.78 -9.65
N THR A 205 18.17 -1.45 -8.37
CA THR A 205 19.40 -1.41 -7.58
C THR A 205 19.37 -2.45 -6.46
N PRO A 206 20.52 -2.81 -5.84
CA PRO A 206 20.57 -3.90 -4.87
C PRO A 206 19.68 -3.67 -3.64
N MET A 207 18.85 -4.66 -3.28
CA MET A 207 18.16 -4.71 -1.98
C MET A 207 19.07 -5.16 -0.84
N LEU A 208 20.05 -6.03 -1.13
CA LEU A 208 21.07 -6.45 -0.18
C LEU A 208 22.32 -5.58 -0.39
N GLN A 209 22.76 -4.91 0.66
CA GLN A 209 23.85 -3.95 0.63
C GLN A 209 24.91 -4.33 1.64
N VAL A 210 26.18 -4.10 1.32
CA VAL A 210 27.31 -4.28 2.24
C VAL A 210 27.29 -3.23 3.34
N MET A 211 26.78 -2.04 3.01
CA MET A 211 26.65 -0.89 3.90
C MET A 211 25.29 -0.25 3.69
N HIS A 212 24.62 0.13 4.78
CA HIS A 212 23.36 0.88 4.70
C HIS A 212 23.62 2.39 4.61
N GLY A 213 22.75 3.12 3.90
CA GLY A 213 22.86 4.58 3.76
C GLY A 213 21.74 5.12 2.88
N GLY A 214 21.75 6.44 2.64
CA GLY A 214 20.73 7.14 1.83
C GLY A 214 19.50 7.58 2.62
N ALA A 215 19.40 7.25 3.91
CA ALA A 215 18.35 7.72 4.81
C ALA A 215 18.83 7.62 6.27
N THR A 216 18.11 8.24 7.19
CA THR A 216 18.28 8.08 8.64
C THR A 216 17.25 7.07 9.13
N ALA A 217 17.65 5.80 9.28
CA ALA A 217 16.77 4.72 9.71
C ALA A 217 17.58 3.51 10.18
N ARG A 218 16.99 2.71 11.08
CA ARG A 218 17.64 1.48 11.55
C ARG A 218 17.51 0.36 10.50
N PRO A 219 18.63 -0.27 10.05
CA PRO A 219 18.57 -1.33 9.05
C PRO A 219 18.21 -2.69 9.66
N PHE A 220 17.64 -3.60 8.83
CA PHE A 220 17.69 -5.02 9.09
C PHE A 220 19.04 -5.58 8.66
N LYS A 221 19.65 -6.40 9.53
CA LYS A 221 20.91 -7.08 9.27
C LYS A 221 20.67 -8.54 8.93
N THR A 222 21.39 -9.05 7.94
CA THR A 222 21.38 -10.46 7.53
C THR A 222 22.81 -10.95 7.27
N PHE A 223 23.01 -12.19 6.88
CA PHE A 223 24.31 -12.80 6.67
C PHE A 223 24.38 -13.61 5.39
N SER A 224 25.45 -13.45 4.62
CA SER A 224 25.72 -14.25 3.42
C SER A 224 26.65 -15.41 3.77
N ASN A 225 26.14 -16.63 3.78
CA ASN A 225 26.95 -17.83 4.01
C ASN A 225 28.00 -18.07 2.90
N ALA A 226 27.71 -17.67 1.66
CA ALA A 226 28.62 -17.89 0.53
C ALA A 226 29.85 -16.95 0.56
N TYR A 227 29.66 -15.74 1.10
CA TYR A 227 30.72 -14.73 1.19
C TYR A 227 31.25 -14.54 2.61
N ASP A 228 30.70 -15.27 3.60
CA ASP A 228 31.05 -15.19 5.03
C ASP A 228 31.07 -13.73 5.54
N MET A 229 30.00 -12.99 5.23
CA MET A 229 29.91 -11.56 5.56
C MET A 229 28.51 -11.11 5.93
N ASP A 230 28.44 -10.08 6.76
CA ASP A 230 27.21 -9.37 7.08
C ASP A 230 26.72 -8.56 5.89
N LEU A 231 25.39 -8.54 5.71
CA LEU A 231 24.68 -7.71 4.75
C LEU A 231 23.55 -6.97 5.44
N TYR A 232 23.11 -5.89 4.84
CA TYR A 232 21.98 -5.09 5.28
C TYR A 232 20.91 -5.07 4.21
N MET A 233 19.63 -5.15 4.62
CA MET A 233 18.55 -4.82 3.72
C MET A 233 18.49 -3.29 3.57
N ARG A 234 18.35 -2.80 2.34
CA ARG A 234 18.39 -1.36 2.06
C ARG A 234 17.32 -0.59 2.83
N ILE A 235 17.69 0.57 3.33
CA ILE A 235 16.78 1.56 3.91
C ILE A 235 16.32 2.60 2.89
N ALA A 236 17.11 2.77 1.80
CA ALA A 236 16.87 3.62 0.63
C ALA A 236 17.77 3.17 -0.53
N PRO A 237 17.40 3.37 -1.82
CA PRO A 237 18.26 3.16 -2.99
C PRO A 237 19.11 4.39 -3.34
N GLU A 238 18.98 5.51 -2.66
CA GLU A 238 19.52 6.84 -2.97
C GLU A 238 20.97 6.81 -3.47
N LEU A 239 21.90 6.21 -2.70
CA LEU A 239 23.33 6.23 -3.04
C LEU A 239 23.64 5.45 -4.34
N PHE A 240 22.84 4.43 -4.68
CA PHE A 240 22.97 3.71 -5.93
C PHE A 240 22.38 4.48 -7.11
N LEU A 241 21.23 5.14 -6.92
CA LEU A 241 20.61 5.96 -7.96
C LEU A 241 21.49 7.17 -8.32
N LYS A 242 22.10 7.82 -7.33
CA LYS A 242 23.11 8.88 -7.56
C LYS A 242 24.32 8.35 -8.36
N ARG A 243 24.79 7.12 -8.09
CA ARG A 243 25.84 6.48 -8.92
C ARG A 243 25.39 6.23 -10.36
N CYS A 244 24.11 5.91 -10.61
CA CYS A 244 23.57 5.84 -11.96
C CYS A 244 23.65 7.18 -12.68
N VAL A 245 23.37 8.30 -11.98
CA VAL A 245 23.50 9.63 -12.55
C VAL A 245 24.95 9.99 -12.85
N VAL A 246 25.90 9.68 -11.97
CA VAL A 246 27.34 9.79 -12.26
C VAL A 246 27.72 8.98 -13.49
N GLY A 247 27.13 7.80 -13.69
CA GLY A 247 27.32 6.93 -14.85
C GLY A 247 26.69 7.43 -16.15
N GLY A 248 25.98 8.57 -16.14
CA GLY A 248 25.38 9.21 -17.31
C GLY A 248 23.90 8.94 -17.53
N ILE A 249 23.19 8.31 -16.58
CA ILE A 249 21.72 8.18 -16.61
C ILE A 249 21.15 9.49 -16.01
N GLU A 250 20.95 10.51 -16.83
CA GLU A 250 20.61 11.86 -16.38
C GLU A 250 19.27 11.97 -15.66
N ARG A 251 18.31 11.08 -16.00
CA ARG A 251 16.98 11.00 -15.35
C ARG A 251 16.71 9.54 -15.01
N VAL A 252 16.72 9.23 -13.74
CA VAL A 252 16.60 7.85 -13.22
C VAL A 252 15.52 7.76 -12.16
N PHE A 253 14.77 6.67 -12.15
CA PHE A 253 13.87 6.35 -11.06
C PHE A 253 13.84 4.85 -10.76
N GLU A 254 13.45 4.52 -9.55
CA GLU A 254 13.19 3.15 -9.10
C GLU A 254 11.92 3.11 -8.27
N ILE A 255 11.00 2.22 -8.64
CA ILE A 255 9.88 1.85 -7.77
C ILE A 255 10.31 0.62 -7.00
N ASN A 256 10.40 0.72 -5.68
CA ASN A 256 11.19 -0.21 -4.89
C ASN A 256 10.53 -0.62 -3.57
N ARG A 257 11.15 -1.60 -2.89
CA ARG A 257 10.90 -1.95 -1.50
C ARG A 257 12.06 -1.53 -0.64
N ASN A 258 11.75 -0.86 0.47
CA ASN A 258 12.70 -0.50 1.51
C ASN A 258 12.32 -1.14 2.83
N PHE A 259 13.31 -1.29 3.70
CA PHE A 259 13.21 -2.04 4.95
C PHE A 259 13.78 -1.20 6.08
N ARG A 260 12.94 -0.77 7.03
CA ARG A 260 13.36 -0.01 8.21
C ARG A 260 12.96 -0.78 9.45
N ASN A 261 13.92 -1.12 10.29
CA ASN A 261 13.73 -1.94 11.48
C ASN A 261 13.13 -1.12 12.62
N GLU A 262 11.95 -0.61 12.37
CA GLU A 262 11.17 0.26 13.25
C GLU A 262 9.82 -0.39 13.59
N GLY A 263 9.03 0.26 14.45
CA GLY A 263 7.68 -0.22 14.79
C GLY A 263 6.73 -0.17 13.62
N ALA A 264 5.64 -0.94 13.71
CA ALA A 264 4.51 -0.87 12.78
C ALA A 264 3.33 -0.17 13.49
N ASP A 265 2.79 0.89 12.85
CA ASP A 265 1.63 1.64 13.32
C ASP A 265 0.67 1.97 12.16
N SER A 266 -0.19 2.98 12.32
CA SER A 266 -1.15 3.40 11.28
C SER A 266 -0.49 4.09 10.08
N SER A 267 0.74 4.59 10.21
CA SER A 267 1.48 5.36 9.21
C SER A 267 2.85 4.76 8.84
N HIS A 268 3.31 3.73 9.58
CA HIS A 268 4.61 3.08 9.37
C HIS A 268 4.50 1.57 9.21
N SER A 269 5.31 1.01 8.30
CA SER A 269 5.50 -0.43 8.10
C SER A 269 6.99 -0.72 7.96
N PRO A 270 7.53 -1.79 8.59
CA PRO A 270 8.95 -2.15 8.47
C PRO A 270 9.39 -2.49 7.04
N GLU A 271 8.46 -2.95 6.22
CA GLU A 271 8.61 -3.14 4.78
C GLU A 271 7.56 -2.30 4.07
N PHE A 272 7.98 -1.42 3.17
CA PHE A 272 7.09 -0.51 2.45
C PHE A 272 7.60 -0.23 1.04
N ALA A 273 6.69 0.26 0.19
CA ALA A 273 7.02 0.66 -1.18
C ALA A 273 7.30 2.15 -1.26
N MET A 274 8.39 2.49 -1.96
CA MET A 274 8.75 3.85 -2.32
C MET A 274 8.95 3.97 -3.83
N VAL A 275 8.91 5.19 -4.32
CA VAL A 275 9.51 5.61 -5.58
C VAL A 275 10.56 6.66 -5.25
N GLU A 276 11.75 6.48 -5.78
CA GLU A 276 12.81 7.48 -5.74
C GLU A 276 13.25 7.85 -7.15
N SER A 277 13.55 9.13 -7.37
CA SER A 277 14.00 9.63 -8.66
C SER A 277 15.01 10.75 -8.52
N TYR A 278 15.92 10.83 -9.50
CA TYR A 278 16.97 11.83 -9.57
C TYR A 278 17.04 12.41 -10.98
N MET A 279 17.16 13.73 -11.07
CA MET A 279 17.18 14.46 -12.33
C MET A 279 18.41 15.35 -12.38
N ALA A 280 19.39 14.99 -13.23
CA ALA A 280 20.55 15.82 -13.49
C ALA A 280 20.15 17.17 -14.08
N TYR A 281 20.91 18.20 -13.71
CA TYR A 281 20.68 19.62 -14.09
C TYR A 281 19.35 20.18 -13.60
N GLY A 282 18.66 19.47 -12.69
CA GLY A 282 17.51 19.92 -11.94
C GLY A 282 17.91 20.41 -10.53
N ASP A 283 16.94 20.89 -9.81
CA ASP A 283 17.05 21.29 -8.40
C ASP A 283 15.78 20.92 -7.62
N TRP A 284 15.69 21.31 -6.36
CA TRP A 284 14.55 21.05 -5.50
C TRP A 284 13.20 21.55 -6.04
N ARG A 285 13.21 22.63 -6.86
CA ARG A 285 11.99 23.18 -7.49
C ARG A 285 11.52 22.32 -8.65
N SER A 286 12.43 21.99 -9.55
CA SER A 286 12.11 21.14 -10.70
C SER A 286 11.64 19.75 -10.28
N ILE A 287 12.23 19.15 -9.25
CA ILE A 287 11.76 17.86 -8.77
C ILE A 287 10.43 17.95 -7.98
N ALA A 288 10.11 19.12 -7.38
CA ALA A 288 8.78 19.36 -6.81
C ALA A 288 7.68 19.38 -7.89
N ASP A 289 7.97 19.95 -9.07
CA ASP A 289 7.03 19.92 -10.21
C ASP A 289 6.79 18.51 -10.73
N VAL A 290 7.85 17.69 -10.85
CA VAL A 290 7.73 16.26 -11.19
C VAL A 290 6.87 15.53 -10.15
N THR A 291 7.12 15.75 -8.86
CA THR A 291 6.36 15.14 -7.77
C THR A 291 4.88 15.51 -7.82
N ARG A 292 4.57 16.77 -8.05
CA ARG A 292 3.19 17.25 -8.23
C ARG A 292 2.52 16.54 -9.41
N SER A 293 3.20 16.43 -10.53
CA SER A 293 2.69 15.76 -11.74
C SER A 293 2.39 14.27 -11.47
N LEU A 294 3.28 13.57 -10.77
CA LEU A 294 3.08 12.17 -10.38
C LEU A 294 1.80 11.95 -9.56
N ILE A 295 1.58 12.81 -8.56
CA ILE A 295 0.43 12.69 -7.66
C ILE A 295 -0.86 13.08 -8.38
N GLN A 296 -0.86 14.18 -9.14
CA GLN A 296 -2.03 14.64 -9.89
C GLN A 296 -2.45 13.64 -10.98
N ASN A 297 -1.49 13.09 -11.72
CA ASN A 297 -1.76 12.05 -12.72
C ASN A 297 -2.26 10.75 -12.07
N ALA A 298 -1.75 10.38 -10.90
CA ALA A 298 -2.28 9.23 -10.15
C ALA A 298 -3.73 9.44 -9.71
N ALA A 299 -4.08 10.63 -9.21
CA ALA A 299 -5.46 10.99 -8.88
C ALA A 299 -6.38 10.93 -10.11
N MET A 300 -5.95 11.50 -11.22
CA MET A 300 -6.68 11.42 -12.50
C MET A 300 -6.87 9.96 -12.96
N ALA A 301 -5.85 9.13 -12.84
CA ALA A 301 -5.92 7.73 -13.27
C ALA A 301 -6.89 6.89 -12.42
N VAL A 302 -7.05 7.18 -11.13
CA VAL A 302 -7.92 6.41 -10.23
C VAL A 302 -9.33 6.98 -10.09
N ALA A 303 -9.49 8.30 -10.13
CA ALA A 303 -10.75 8.98 -9.86
C ALA A 303 -11.32 9.74 -11.08
N GLY A 304 -10.56 9.90 -12.17
CA GLY A 304 -10.94 10.76 -13.30
C GLY A 304 -10.97 12.25 -12.94
N SER A 305 -10.44 12.64 -11.79
CA SER A 305 -10.43 13.99 -11.22
C SER A 305 -9.24 14.13 -10.28
N HIS A 306 -8.76 15.37 -10.08
CA HIS A 306 -7.79 15.66 -9.01
C HIS A 306 -8.44 15.68 -7.62
N VAL A 307 -9.76 15.80 -7.52
CA VAL A 307 -10.49 15.64 -6.27
C VAL A 307 -10.80 14.16 -6.09
N VAL A 308 -10.25 13.55 -5.05
CA VAL A 308 -10.50 12.16 -4.70
C VAL A 308 -11.46 12.09 -3.51
N THR A 309 -12.33 11.08 -3.50
CA THR A 309 -13.26 10.83 -2.39
C THR A 309 -12.74 9.66 -1.57
N HIS A 310 -12.44 9.90 -0.29
CA HIS A 310 -11.97 8.90 0.65
C HIS A 310 -13.10 7.93 1.04
N HIS A 311 -12.73 6.78 1.60
CA HIS A 311 -13.68 5.74 2.02
C HIS A 311 -14.69 6.21 3.08
N ASP A 312 -14.37 7.26 3.85
CA ASP A 312 -15.22 7.89 4.87
C ASP A 312 -16.08 9.04 4.31
N GLY A 313 -16.00 9.31 3.00
CA GLY A 313 -16.72 10.36 2.30
C GLY A 313 -16.04 11.74 2.30
N ARG A 314 -14.91 11.91 3.00
CA ARG A 314 -14.11 13.14 2.89
C ARG A 314 -13.56 13.30 1.48
N GLN A 315 -13.34 14.54 1.05
CA GLN A 315 -12.71 14.85 -0.21
C GLN A 315 -11.32 15.45 0.02
N ALA A 316 -10.35 15.02 -0.77
CA ALA A 316 -9.03 15.60 -0.86
C ALA A 316 -8.81 16.18 -2.27
N ASP A 317 -8.54 17.47 -2.34
CA ASP A 317 -8.20 18.14 -3.60
C ASP A 317 -6.68 18.15 -3.79
N LEU A 318 -6.21 17.36 -4.75
CA LEU A 318 -4.80 17.27 -5.14
C LEU A 318 -4.49 18.13 -6.37
N GLY A 319 -5.46 18.96 -6.84
CA GLY A 319 -5.32 19.81 -8.01
C GLY A 319 -4.60 21.13 -7.74
N GLY A 320 -4.44 21.90 -8.79
CA GLY A 320 -3.94 23.26 -8.73
C GLY A 320 -2.47 23.41 -8.30
N ALA A 321 -2.15 24.60 -7.82
CA ALA A 321 -0.87 24.92 -7.20
C ALA A 321 -0.98 24.66 -5.68
N TRP A 322 0.03 24.02 -5.12
CA TRP A 322 0.06 23.69 -3.71
C TRP A 322 0.69 24.79 -2.88
N LYS A 323 0.36 24.83 -1.59
CA LYS A 323 0.94 25.79 -0.66
C LYS A 323 2.42 25.52 -0.43
N GLU A 324 3.17 26.61 -0.20
CA GLU A 324 4.56 26.56 0.25
C GLU A 324 4.66 27.32 1.56
N ILE A 325 5.23 26.71 2.59
CA ILE A 325 5.47 27.36 3.88
C ILE A 325 6.90 27.08 4.34
N SER A 326 7.49 28.00 5.12
CA SER A 326 8.76 27.75 5.79
C SER A 326 8.51 26.91 7.06
N LEU A 327 9.39 25.91 7.32
CA LEU A 327 9.37 25.15 8.58
C LEU A 327 9.44 26.08 9.80
N TYR A 328 10.31 27.08 9.76
CA TYR A 328 10.48 28.05 10.86
C TYR A 328 9.32 29.03 10.99
N ASP A 329 8.65 29.38 9.89
CA ASP A 329 7.43 30.21 9.96
C ASP A 329 6.28 29.41 10.58
N ALA A 330 6.14 28.14 10.23
CA ALA A 330 5.15 27.24 10.83
C ALA A 330 5.41 27.02 12.34
N ILE A 331 6.67 26.85 12.73
CA ILE A 331 7.05 26.81 14.16
C ILE A 331 6.67 28.11 14.85
N SER A 332 7.05 29.27 14.24
CA SER A 332 6.79 30.61 14.81
C SER A 332 5.30 30.83 15.06
N GLU A 333 4.45 30.45 14.11
CA GLU A 333 3.00 30.50 14.26
C GLU A 333 2.51 29.61 15.41
N GLY A 334 3.05 28.37 15.49
CA GLY A 334 2.65 27.40 16.49
C GLY A 334 3.04 27.78 17.93
N VAL A 335 4.23 28.38 18.13
CA VAL A 335 4.72 28.80 19.46
C VAL A 335 4.32 30.22 19.83
N GLY A 336 3.87 31.05 18.85
CA GLY A 336 3.50 32.45 19.03
C GLY A 336 4.66 33.42 19.18
N GLU A 337 5.89 33.01 18.85
CA GLU A 337 7.11 33.81 18.91
C GLU A 337 7.98 33.53 17.69
N LYS A 338 8.80 34.51 17.27
CA LYS A 338 9.66 34.34 16.08
C LYS A 338 10.76 33.32 16.30
N VAL A 339 10.75 32.26 15.50
CA VAL A 339 11.79 31.22 15.44
C VAL A 339 12.45 31.24 14.07
N THR A 340 13.75 31.04 14.00
CA THR A 340 14.55 31.01 12.78
C THR A 340 15.58 29.86 12.86
N ALA A 341 16.25 29.56 11.75
CA ALA A 341 17.34 28.59 11.71
C ALA A 341 18.54 28.95 12.63
N LEU A 342 18.60 30.21 13.08
CA LEU A 342 19.64 30.70 13.98
C LEU A 342 19.20 30.72 15.46
N THR A 343 17.97 30.31 15.76
CA THR A 343 17.46 30.22 17.13
C THR A 343 18.24 29.17 17.89
N SER A 344 18.73 29.52 19.09
CA SER A 344 19.57 28.64 19.88
C SER A 344 18.81 27.41 20.40
N ILE A 345 19.53 26.30 20.62
CA ILE A 345 18.95 25.08 21.19
C ILE A 345 18.30 25.35 22.57
N ASP A 346 18.84 26.27 23.37
CA ASP A 346 18.30 26.59 24.69
C ASP A 346 16.98 27.36 24.60
N GLU A 347 16.78 28.17 23.57
CA GLU A 347 15.50 28.81 23.27
C GLU A 347 14.48 27.79 22.79
N LEU A 348 14.85 26.92 21.85
CA LEU A 348 13.97 25.83 21.37
C LEU A 348 13.54 24.90 22.52
N LYS A 349 14.46 24.57 23.45
CA LYS A 349 14.12 23.79 24.65
C LYS A 349 13.07 24.48 25.54
N LYS A 350 13.07 25.80 25.62
CA LYS A 350 12.03 26.54 26.37
C LYS A 350 10.67 26.39 25.69
N TYR A 351 10.61 26.50 24.36
CA TYR A 351 9.35 26.28 23.60
C TYR A 351 8.87 24.85 23.75
N ALA A 352 9.71 23.84 23.53
CA ALA A 352 9.36 22.44 23.69
C ALA A 352 8.85 22.13 25.12
N THR A 353 9.51 22.70 26.16
CA THR A 353 9.05 22.55 27.54
C THR A 353 7.69 23.18 27.78
N LYS A 354 7.44 24.40 27.25
CA LYS A 354 6.15 25.09 27.33
C LYS A 354 5.02 24.31 26.64
N LEU A 355 5.35 23.57 25.56
CA LEU A 355 4.44 22.67 24.85
C LEU A 355 4.24 21.31 25.54
N GLY A 356 4.97 21.03 26.63
CA GLY A 356 4.88 19.75 27.35
C GLY A 356 5.61 18.59 26.64
N MET A 357 6.49 18.88 25.68
CA MET A 357 7.21 17.87 24.91
C MET A 357 8.32 17.22 25.76
N LYS A 358 8.54 15.91 25.52
CA LYS A 358 9.67 15.18 26.08
C LYS A 358 10.89 15.39 25.18
N ILE A 359 11.95 16.00 25.70
CA ILE A 359 13.17 16.33 24.96
C ILE A 359 14.20 15.22 25.18
N ASP A 360 14.72 14.63 24.09
CA ASP A 360 15.87 13.74 24.16
C ASP A 360 17.16 14.60 24.30
N PRO A 361 18.00 14.35 25.32
CA PRO A 361 19.24 15.09 25.51
C PRO A 361 20.24 14.98 24.36
N LYS A 362 20.10 13.99 23.49
CA LYS A 362 20.95 13.77 22.32
C LYS A 362 20.56 14.60 21.09
N TRP A 363 19.36 15.18 21.08
CA TRP A 363 18.91 15.94 19.92
C TRP A 363 19.78 17.17 19.66
N VAL A 364 20.16 17.32 18.40
CA VAL A 364 20.80 18.54 17.87
C VAL A 364 19.74 19.62 17.65
N THR A 365 20.19 20.85 17.39
CA THR A 365 19.30 22.01 17.24
C THR A 365 18.24 21.81 16.17
N GLY A 366 18.62 21.30 14.99
CA GLY A 366 17.71 21.04 13.90
C GLY A 366 16.68 19.96 14.23
N LYS A 367 17.10 18.86 14.84
CA LYS A 367 16.17 17.79 15.23
C LYS A 367 15.11 18.30 16.22
N LEU A 368 15.52 19.12 17.19
CA LEU A 368 14.55 19.73 18.11
C LEU A 368 13.58 20.69 17.39
N ALA A 369 14.04 21.42 16.37
CA ALA A 369 13.16 22.27 15.57
C ALA A 369 12.15 21.45 14.77
N GLU A 370 12.57 20.34 14.15
CA GLU A 370 11.68 19.41 13.44
C GLU A 370 10.63 18.80 14.36
N GLU A 371 11.01 18.33 15.54
CA GLU A 371 10.09 17.78 16.54
C GLU A 371 9.06 18.83 17.03
N ILE A 372 9.48 20.09 17.21
CA ILE A 372 8.55 21.18 17.53
C ILE A 372 7.59 21.40 16.37
N PHE A 373 8.08 21.43 15.13
CA PHE A 373 7.24 21.57 13.92
C PHE A 373 6.20 20.45 13.85
N GLU A 374 6.61 19.19 14.00
CA GLU A 374 5.70 18.04 14.02
C GLU A 374 4.59 18.22 15.07
N HIS A 375 4.97 18.65 16.28
CA HIS A 375 4.04 18.84 17.38
C HIS A 375 3.03 19.98 17.18
N VAL A 376 3.42 21.09 16.54
CA VAL A 376 2.58 22.30 16.48
C VAL A 376 1.87 22.52 15.15
N ALA A 377 2.38 21.94 14.05
CA ALA A 377 1.94 22.28 12.70
C ALA A 377 1.50 21.08 11.84
N GLN A 378 2.14 19.92 11.96
CA GLN A 378 1.97 18.80 11.04
C GLN A 378 0.51 18.39 10.84
N ASP A 379 -0.22 18.12 11.90
CA ASP A 379 -1.64 17.67 11.86
C ASP A 379 -2.60 18.67 11.21
N LYS A 380 -2.17 19.92 11.07
CA LYS A 380 -2.95 21.01 10.44
C LYS A 380 -2.76 21.08 8.94
N LEU A 381 -1.77 20.39 8.38
CA LEU A 381 -1.44 20.37 6.97
C LEU A 381 -2.31 19.36 6.19
N VAL A 382 -3.60 19.64 6.11
CA VAL A 382 -4.57 18.75 5.43
C VAL A 382 -4.47 18.90 3.91
N GLU A 383 -4.40 20.14 3.40
CA GLU A 383 -4.21 20.41 1.96
C GLU A 383 -2.75 20.17 1.56
N PRO A 384 -2.48 19.73 0.31
CA PRO A 384 -1.11 19.53 -0.15
C PRO A 384 -0.24 20.76 0.08
N THR A 385 0.80 20.61 0.90
CA THR A 385 1.65 21.71 1.34
C THR A 385 3.12 21.31 1.33
N PHE A 386 3.94 22.02 0.59
CA PHE A 386 5.40 21.91 0.68
C PHE A 386 5.90 22.70 1.88
N VAL A 387 6.53 22.01 2.82
CA VAL A 387 7.24 22.60 3.95
C VAL A 387 8.71 22.69 3.56
N MET A 388 9.30 23.87 3.66
CA MET A 388 10.61 24.20 3.10
C MET A 388 11.58 24.72 4.15
N GLY A 389 12.88 24.64 3.86
CA GLY A 389 13.90 25.28 4.68
C GLY A 389 14.25 24.46 5.92
N TYR A 390 14.50 23.17 5.74
CA TYR A 390 14.94 22.26 6.79
C TYR A 390 16.36 22.57 7.31
N PRO A 391 16.69 22.17 8.55
CA PRO A 391 18.00 22.42 9.14
C PRO A 391 19.15 21.69 8.42
N VAL A 392 20.34 22.28 8.40
CA VAL A 392 21.53 21.69 7.79
C VAL A 392 22.01 20.45 8.57
N ASP A 393 21.91 20.48 9.89
CA ASP A 393 22.46 19.44 10.79
C ASP A 393 21.67 18.13 10.79
N THR A 394 20.43 18.14 10.27
CA THR A 394 19.61 16.93 10.08
C THR A 394 19.57 16.44 8.61
N SER A 395 20.23 17.13 7.69
CA SER A 395 20.14 16.90 6.24
C SER A 395 21.50 16.65 5.59
N PRO A 396 22.19 15.53 5.88
CA PRO A 396 23.59 15.31 5.50
C PRO A 396 23.84 15.14 4.00
N LEU A 397 22.83 14.75 3.22
CA LEU A 397 22.93 14.50 1.78
C LEU A 397 22.40 15.67 0.92
N VAL A 398 21.99 16.76 1.58
CA VAL A 398 21.30 17.89 0.94
C VAL A 398 22.22 19.10 0.83
N ARG A 399 22.11 19.83 -0.28
CA ARG A 399 22.84 21.09 -0.52
C ARG A 399 22.40 22.18 0.45
N ALA A 400 23.32 22.92 1.02
CA ALA A 400 23.00 24.13 1.77
C ALA A 400 22.26 25.14 0.89
N HIS A 401 21.27 25.84 1.46
CA HIS A 401 20.47 26.82 0.74
C HIS A 401 21.35 27.97 0.22
N ARG A 402 21.15 28.35 -1.05
CA ARG A 402 21.97 29.35 -1.75
C ARG A 402 21.89 30.75 -1.13
N GLU A 403 20.78 31.09 -0.49
CA GLU A 403 20.49 32.43 0.01
C GLU A 403 20.26 32.52 1.51
N THR A 404 19.79 31.45 2.13
CA THR A 404 19.38 31.43 3.54
C THR A 404 20.34 30.58 4.39
N PRO A 405 21.17 31.20 5.24
CA PRO A 405 22.07 30.44 6.11
C PRO A 405 21.36 29.57 7.13
N GLY A 406 21.93 28.40 7.43
CA GLY A 406 21.44 27.47 8.46
C GLY A 406 20.38 26.49 7.98
N VAL A 407 19.88 26.64 6.74
CA VAL A 407 18.93 25.72 6.13
C VAL A 407 19.47 25.09 4.85
N VAL A 408 18.78 24.04 4.38
CA VAL A 408 19.08 23.33 3.14
C VAL A 408 17.97 23.56 2.08
N GLU A 409 18.30 23.33 0.82
CA GLU A 409 17.32 23.31 -0.30
C GLU A 409 16.55 21.98 -0.28
N LYS A 410 15.63 21.86 0.65
CA LYS A 410 14.77 20.69 0.88
C LYS A 410 13.33 21.13 1.07
N TRP A 411 12.43 20.29 0.61
CA TRP A 411 11.02 20.33 0.96
C TRP A 411 10.55 18.93 1.39
N ASP A 412 9.60 18.89 2.32
CA ASP A 412 8.76 17.75 2.58
C ASP A 412 7.33 18.12 2.22
N LEU A 413 6.64 17.21 1.51
CA LEU A 413 5.26 17.40 1.10
C LEU A 413 4.34 16.72 2.11
N TYR A 414 3.45 17.51 2.71
CA TYR A 414 2.41 17.06 3.61
C TYR A 414 1.06 17.04 2.91
N VAL A 415 0.28 15.98 3.15
CA VAL A 415 -1.10 15.80 2.69
C VAL A 415 -1.86 15.07 3.78
N ASP A 416 -3.05 15.54 4.14
CA ASP A 416 -3.91 14.93 5.18
C ASP A 416 -3.18 14.71 6.53
N GLY A 417 -2.26 15.63 6.89
CA GLY A 417 -1.51 15.63 8.15
C GLY A 417 -0.31 14.68 8.20
N PHE A 418 0.08 14.04 7.12
CA PHE A 418 1.28 13.19 7.09
C PHE A 418 2.23 13.55 5.94
N GLU A 419 3.51 13.31 6.13
CA GLU A 419 4.55 13.44 5.11
C GLU A 419 4.35 12.37 4.03
N LEU A 420 4.12 12.81 2.78
CA LEU A 420 3.94 11.96 1.62
C LEU A 420 5.23 11.78 0.82
N ALA A 421 6.01 12.83 0.66
CA ALA A 421 7.22 12.85 -0.14
C ALA A 421 8.23 13.85 0.41
N THR A 422 9.50 13.62 0.12
CA THR A 422 10.60 14.56 0.36
C THR A 422 11.37 14.79 -0.93
N GLY A 423 11.99 15.96 -1.08
CA GLY A 423 12.86 16.22 -2.23
C GLY A 423 13.76 17.42 -2.00
N TYR A 424 14.88 17.42 -2.70
CA TYR A 424 15.91 18.41 -2.44
C TYR A 424 16.87 18.62 -3.62
N SER A 425 17.67 19.71 -3.54
CA SER A 425 18.88 19.85 -4.33
C SER A 425 19.99 19.02 -3.70
N GLU A 426 20.58 18.12 -4.47
CA GLU A 426 21.56 17.17 -3.97
C GLU A 426 22.89 17.84 -3.59
N LEU A 427 23.53 17.37 -2.52
CA LEU A 427 24.90 17.67 -2.22
C LEU A 427 25.81 16.90 -3.18
N ILE A 428 26.55 17.63 -4.03
CA ILE A 428 27.38 17.05 -5.09
C ILE A 428 28.89 17.23 -4.85
N ASP A 429 29.28 18.02 -3.85
CA ASP A 429 30.68 18.24 -3.48
C ASP A 429 31.18 17.06 -2.63
N PRO A 430 32.11 16.22 -3.13
CA PRO A 430 32.58 15.04 -2.42
C PRO A 430 33.35 15.36 -1.15
N VAL A 431 33.97 16.56 -1.06
CA VAL A 431 34.73 16.97 0.14
C VAL A 431 33.76 17.30 1.28
N ILE A 432 32.76 18.14 0.99
CA ILE A 432 31.72 18.48 1.98
C ILE A 432 30.91 17.24 2.34
N GLN A 433 30.61 16.37 1.36
CA GLN A 433 29.87 15.14 1.61
C GLN A 433 30.63 14.21 2.58
N ARG A 434 31.95 14.07 2.40
CA ARG A 434 32.82 13.31 3.31
C ARG A 434 32.78 13.87 4.73
N GLU A 435 32.89 15.18 4.89
CA GLU A 435 32.82 15.85 6.18
C GLU A 435 31.50 15.52 6.89
N ARG A 436 30.36 15.66 6.20
CA ARG A 436 29.04 15.36 6.77
C ARG A 436 28.85 13.87 7.12
N LEU A 437 29.35 12.95 6.29
CA LEU A 437 29.28 11.52 6.61
C LEU A 437 30.16 11.16 7.81
N ILE A 438 31.31 11.83 7.99
CA ILE A 438 32.14 11.67 9.20
C ILE A 438 31.40 12.17 10.44
N GLU A 439 30.72 13.32 10.36
CA GLU A 439 29.87 13.83 11.45
C GLU A 439 28.76 12.83 11.81
N GLN A 440 28.08 12.26 10.81
CA GLN A 440 27.09 11.20 11.02
C GLN A 440 27.68 9.96 11.69
N ALA A 441 28.83 9.48 11.21
CA ALA A 441 29.52 8.33 11.81
C ALA A 441 29.91 8.57 13.28
N GLN A 442 30.23 9.82 13.66
CA GLN A 442 30.51 10.20 15.06
C GLN A 442 29.22 10.13 15.92
N LEU A 443 28.05 10.47 15.37
CA LEU A 443 26.78 10.28 16.06
C LEU A 443 26.49 8.78 16.27
N GLY A 444 26.75 7.96 15.24
CA GLY A 444 26.67 6.50 15.33
C GLY A 444 27.56 5.91 16.41
N ALA A 445 28.82 6.40 16.54
CA ALA A 445 29.75 5.99 17.59
C ALA A 445 29.29 6.38 19.01
N LYS A 446 28.43 7.39 19.14
CA LYS A 446 27.77 7.79 20.40
C LYS A 446 26.49 7.03 20.69
N GLY A 447 26.13 6.05 19.84
CA GLY A 447 24.98 5.17 20.04
C GLY A 447 23.70 5.58 19.29
N ASP A 448 23.82 6.41 18.26
CA ASP A 448 22.74 6.63 17.31
C ASP A 448 22.74 5.48 16.28
N LEU A 449 21.74 4.62 16.33
CA LEU A 449 21.63 3.43 15.48
C LEU A 449 21.10 3.76 14.07
N GLU A 450 20.66 4.98 13.85
CA GLU A 450 20.09 5.46 12.59
C GLU A 450 21.10 6.28 11.77
N ALA A 451 22.22 6.68 12.40
CA ALA A 451 23.25 7.48 11.77
C ALA A 451 23.94 6.75 10.62
N MET A 452 24.20 7.48 9.54
CA MET A 452 24.89 6.95 8.36
C MET A 452 26.36 6.67 8.64
N GLN A 453 26.91 5.73 7.87
CA GLN A 453 28.34 5.41 7.84
C GLN A 453 29.03 6.13 6.67
N VAL A 454 30.36 6.19 6.70
CA VAL A 454 31.15 6.73 5.59
C VAL A 454 31.19 5.70 4.46
N ASP A 455 30.50 5.95 3.37
CA ASP A 455 30.51 5.11 2.15
C ASP A 455 31.62 5.58 1.20
N GLU A 456 32.80 4.95 1.27
CA GLU A 456 33.96 5.28 0.45
C GLU A 456 33.73 5.01 -1.05
N ASP A 457 32.89 4.03 -1.40
CA ASP A 457 32.56 3.73 -2.80
C ASP A 457 31.62 4.80 -3.38
N PHE A 458 30.70 5.32 -2.58
CA PHE A 458 29.86 6.44 -2.99
C PHE A 458 30.69 7.73 -3.17
N LEU A 459 31.55 8.05 -2.19
CA LEU A 459 32.44 9.22 -2.27
C LEU A 459 33.36 9.14 -3.48
N ARG A 460 33.94 7.96 -3.75
CA ARG A 460 34.76 7.74 -4.96
C ARG A 460 33.93 7.96 -6.24
N ALA A 461 32.67 7.54 -6.27
CA ALA A 461 31.81 7.80 -7.43
C ALA A 461 31.58 9.31 -7.62
N MET A 462 31.33 10.07 -6.53
CA MET A 462 31.20 11.52 -6.60
C MET A 462 32.45 12.21 -7.15
N GLU A 463 33.65 11.70 -6.81
CA GLU A 463 34.95 12.25 -7.28
C GLU A 463 35.15 12.11 -8.79
N PHE A 464 34.41 11.23 -9.48
CA PHE A 464 34.40 11.18 -10.96
C PHE A 464 33.56 12.29 -11.60
N GLY A 465 32.88 13.11 -10.78
CA GLY A 465 32.08 14.24 -11.23
C GLY A 465 30.59 13.95 -11.20
N MET A 466 29.95 14.31 -10.09
CA MET A 466 28.50 14.27 -9.95
C MET A 466 27.88 15.56 -10.45
N PRO A 467 26.96 15.54 -11.46
CA PRO A 467 26.31 16.75 -11.93
C PRO A 467 25.36 17.32 -10.86
N PRO A 468 25.05 18.63 -10.89
CA PRO A 468 23.96 19.17 -10.07
C PRO A 468 22.67 18.43 -10.39
N MET A 469 21.90 18.09 -9.38
CA MET A 469 20.66 17.34 -9.56
C MET A 469 19.64 17.61 -8.47
N GLY A 470 18.36 17.45 -8.81
CA GLY A 470 17.26 17.35 -7.88
C GLY A 470 16.88 15.88 -7.67
N GLY A 471 16.64 15.49 -6.42
CA GLY A 471 16.19 14.17 -6.05
C GLY A 471 14.91 14.21 -5.22
N MET A 472 14.10 13.14 -5.31
CA MET A 472 12.92 12.97 -4.47
C MET A 472 12.69 11.52 -4.09
N GLY A 473 12.10 11.33 -2.91
CA GLY A 473 11.54 10.08 -2.42
C GLY A 473 10.07 10.25 -2.06
N MET A 474 9.20 9.34 -2.54
CA MET A 474 7.77 9.34 -2.21
C MET A 474 7.32 7.94 -1.79
N GLY A 475 6.62 7.85 -0.66
CA GLY A 475 6.00 6.62 -0.20
C GLY A 475 4.82 6.22 -1.08
N VAL A 476 4.91 5.11 -1.82
CA VAL A 476 3.78 4.61 -2.64
C VAL A 476 2.61 4.18 -1.77
N ASP A 477 2.88 3.58 -0.61
CA ASP A 477 1.83 3.21 0.34
C ASP A 477 1.15 4.45 0.93
N ARG A 478 1.92 5.51 1.23
CA ARG A 478 1.40 6.82 1.67
C ARG A 478 0.61 7.54 0.56
N LEU A 479 1.03 7.43 -0.70
CA LEU A 479 0.22 7.94 -1.82
C LEU A 479 -1.14 7.25 -1.89
N LEU A 480 -1.19 5.93 -1.66
CA LEU A 480 -2.47 5.22 -1.57
C LEU A 480 -3.30 5.67 -0.36
N MET A 481 -2.67 6.00 0.78
CA MET A 481 -3.39 6.60 1.92
C MET A 481 -4.03 7.93 1.52
N ALA A 482 -3.27 8.82 0.87
CA ALA A 482 -3.77 10.13 0.40
C ALA A 482 -4.92 10.00 -0.62
N LEU A 483 -4.93 8.94 -1.44
CA LEU A 483 -5.96 8.69 -2.44
C LEU A 483 -7.21 7.97 -1.89
N THR A 484 -7.12 7.27 -0.75
CA THR A 484 -8.20 6.41 -0.23
C THR A 484 -8.72 6.82 1.14
N GLY A 485 -7.92 7.53 1.94
CA GLY A 485 -8.18 7.79 3.36
C GLY A 485 -7.99 6.56 4.27
N LEU A 486 -7.41 5.47 3.75
CA LEU A 486 -7.11 4.26 4.53
C LEU A 486 -5.75 4.38 5.23
N GLY A 487 -5.58 3.69 6.36
CA GLY A 487 -4.27 3.57 7.01
C GLY A 487 -3.29 2.69 6.21
N ILE A 488 -1.96 2.85 6.46
CA ILE A 488 -0.91 2.13 5.71
C ILE A 488 -1.08 0.61 5.78
N ARG A 489 -1.52 0.05 6.90
CA ARG A 489 -1.77 -1.39 7.07
C ARG A 489 -2.92 -1.91 6.19
N GLU A 490 -3.78 -1.03 5.72
CA GLU A 490 -4.89 -1.37 4.81
C GLU A 490 -4.50 -1.21 3.34
N THR A 491 -3.57 -0.31 3.02
CA THR A 491 -3.04 -0.12 1.66
C THR A 491 -2.02 -1.19 1.27
N ILE A 492 -1.31 -1.78 2.22
CA ILE A 492 -0.43 -2.93 2.01
C ILE A 492 -1.27 -4.21 2.04
N LEU A 493 -1.16 -5.05 1.00
CA LEU A 493 -2.02 -6.24 0.87
C LEU A 493 -1.80 -7.23 2.03
N PHE A 494 -0.55 -7.53 2.36
CA PHE A 494 -0.16 -8.38 3.49
C PHE A 494 0.95 -7.67 4.29
N PRO A 495 0.60 -6.76 5.21
CA PRO A 495 1.60 -6.10 6.05
C PRO A 495 2.18 -7.08 7.07
N LEU A 496 3.39 -6.77 7.55
CA LEU A 496 3.98 -7.52 8.65
C LEU A 496 3.13 -7.34 9.92
N VAL A 497 2.73 -8.46 10.52
CA VAL A 497 2.00 -8.49 11.79
C VAL A 497 2.71 -9.41 12.78
N LYS A 498 2.75 -9.00 14.04
CA LYS A 498 3.29 -9.85 15.10
C LYS A 498 2.42 -11.11 15.23
N PRO A 499 3.02 -12.33 15.30
CA PRO A 499 2.24 -13.53 15.61
C PRO A 499 1.41 -13.35 16.88
N GLU A 500 0.22 -13.96 16.90
CA GLU A 500 -0.55 -14.05 18.15
C GLU A 500 0.26 -14.92 19.12
N ALA A 501 0.27 -14.54 20.39
CA ALA A 501 0.81 -15.43 21.43
C ALA A 501 -0.15 -16.61 21.57
N ASP A 502 0.38 -17.84 21.53
CA ASP A 502 -0.36 -19.07 21.78
C ASP A 502 -0.96 -19.08 23.20
#